data_74ec4e6d5349ac3d0b1b3c0bec0e80c3
#
_entry.id   74ec4e6d5349ac3d0b1b3c0bec0e80c3
#
_cell.length_a   1.000
_cell.length_b   1.000
_cell.length_c   1.000
_cell.angle_alpha   90.00
_cell.angle_beta   90.00
_cell.angle_gamma   90.00
#
_symmetry.space_group_name_H-M   'P 1'
#
loop_
_entity.id
_entity.type
_entity.pdbx_description
1 polymer ?
#
loop_
_entity_poly.entity_id
_entity_poly.type
_entity_poly.pdbx_seq_one_letter_code
_entity_poly.pdbx_strand_id
1 'polypeptide(L)'
;TGVQTCALPILTLAVVPFKVEYLIYTVLLIASMLSGYFDDASETAWNEYKKGLIDFVIAVVAGVTYLNFNGTSVNFLSATFTIAYPLYLLLIVILIWASINVVNCTDGVDGLSAGLAVVSIGTFLLAYGEELGDYSTAAVVFIGALLAYLWSNAKPSSLLMGDAGSRAMGFFLAILALKSGHPFAFLLAALVFIVDGSLGILKISFKRFLHISILKNTLTPLHDHVRKRMGWSDEQVVTRWLILQAVASALLLLMTR
;
A
#
# COMPACT_ATOMS: atom_id res chain seq x y z
N THR A 1 -11.15 9.69 15.34
CA THR A 1 -10.89 8.83 14.15
C THR A 1 -9.41 8.49 14.00
N GLY A 2 -8.47 9.42 14.19
CA GLY A 2 -7.03 9.14 14.02
C GLY A 2 -6.38 8.26 15.09
N VAL A 3 -6.97 8.10 16.27
CA VAL A 3 -6.33 7.39 17.40
C VAL A 3 -6.23 5.88 17.16
N GLN A 4 -7.17 5.28 16.47
CA GLN A 4 -7.18 3.81 16.25
C GLN A 4 -6.24 3.38 15.13
N THR A 5 -6.03 4.22 14.12
CA THR A 5 -5.03 3.96 13.07
C THR A 5 -3.60 4.10 13.57
N CYS A 6 -3.36 4.85 14.65
CA CYS A 6 -2.07 4.89 15.34
C CYS A 6 -1.68 3.56 16.00
N ALA A 7 -2.62 2.66 16.23
CA ALA A 7 -2.32 1.34 16.79
C ALA A 7 -1.47 0.47 15.84
N LEU A 8 -1.63 0.60 14.52
CA LEU A 8 -0.91 -0.21 13.52
C LEU A 8 0.62 -0.11 13.66
N PRO A 9 1.24 1.08 13.66
CA PRO A 9 2.69 1.22 13.85
C PRO A 9 3.16 0.77 15.23
N ILE A 10 2.38 1.05 16.29
CA ILE A 10 2.74 0.69 17.66
C ILE A 10 2.76 -0.83 17.85
N LEU A 11 1.76 -1.53 17.32
CA LEU A 11 1.69 -2.98 17.36
C LEU A 11 2.83 -3.63 16.55
N THR A 12 3.21 -3.02 15.43
CA THR A 12 4.35 -3.49 14.63
C THR A 12 5.65 -3.41 15.43
N LEU A 13 5.88 -2.31 16.18
CA LEU A 13 7.04 -2.16 17.06
C LEU A 13 7.12 -3.23 18.16
N ALA A 14 5.97 -3.62 18.72
CA ALA A 14 5.92 -4.53 19.85
C ALA A 14 6.29 -5.99 19.49
N VAL A 15 6.18 -6.37 18.21
CA VAL A 15 6.32 -7.77 17.77
C VAL A 15 7.54 -8.05 16.92
N VAL A 16 8.20 -7.01 16.39
CA VAL A 16 9.40 -7.16 15.54
C VAL A 16 10.65 -7.15 16.42
N PRO A 17 11.61 -8.07 16.21
CA PRO A 17 12.86 -8.07 16.96
C PRO A 17 13.61 -6.75 16.78
N PHE A 18 14.33 -6.33 17.83
CA PHE A 18 15.11 -5.08 17.78
C PHE A 18 16.29 -5.20 16.83
N LYS A 19 16.05 -4.84 15.56
CA LYS A 19 17.07 -4.69 14.51
C LYS A 19 17.02 -3.25 14.00
N VAL A 20 18.16 -2.65 13.74
CA VAL A 20 18.26 -1.25 13.27
C VAL A 20 17.41 -1.02 12.00
N GLU A 21 17.44 -1.97 11.07
CA GLU A 21 16.62 -1.94 9.86
C GLU A 21 15.13 -1.81 10.19
N TYR A 22 14.63 -2.65 11.08
CA TYR A 22 13.20 -2.68 11.44
C TYR A 22 12.79 -1.44 12.23
N LEU A 23 13.68 -0.92 13.07
CA LEU A 23 13.46 0.34 13.78
C LEU A 23 13.28 1.49 12.77
N ILE A 24 14.15 1.57 11.74
CA ILE A 24 14.04 2.60 10.69
C ILE A 24 12.70 2.47 9.96
N TYR A 25 12.31 1.26 9.53
CA TYR A 25 11.02 1.07 8.86
C TYR A 25 9.85 1.46 9.75
N THR A 26 9.92 1.19 11.04
CA THR A 26 8.86 1.58 11.98
C THR A 26 8.78 3.09 12.15
N VAL A 27 9.92 3.77 12.25
CA VAL A 27 9.96 5.25 12.29
C VAL A 27 9.37 5.83 11.00
N LEU A 28 9.69 5.27 9.83
CA LEU A 28 9.15 5.71 8.55
C LEU A 28 7.65 5.41 8.41
N LEU A 29 7.17 4.28 8.94
CA LEU A 29 5.76 3.94 9.02
C LEU A 29 5.00 4.98 9.86
N ILE A 30 5.54 5.34 11.02
CA ILE A 30 5.00 6.41 11.88
C ILE A 30 5.04 7.76 11.15
N ALA A 31 6.13 8.08 10.45
CA ALA A 31 6.24 9.32 9.69
C ALA A 31 5.20 9.39 8.56
N SER A 32 4.96 8.29 7.84
CA SER A 32 3.92 8.19 6.82
C SER A 32 2.53 8.39 7.42
N MET A 33 2.24 7.74 8.55
CA MET A 33 1.02 7.92 9.32
C MET A 33 0.82 9.37 9.78
N LEU A 34 1.84 9.97 10.40
CA LEU A 34 1.76 11.33 10.90
C LEU A 34 1.58 12.35 9.77
N SER A 35 2.21 12.13 8.62
CA SER A 35 2.03 13.01 7.46
C SER A 35 0.58 13.03 6.99
N GLY A 36 -0.10 11.88 6.97
CA GLY A 36 -1.53 11.78 6.67
C GLY A 36 -2.39 12.42 7.77
N TYR A 37 -2.07 12.14 9.03
CA TYR A 37 -2.79 12.75 10.16
C TYR A 37 -2.74 14.28 10.15
N PHE A 38 -1.57 14.88 9.93
CA PHE A 38 -1.44 16.33 9.87
C PHE A 38 -2.10 16.94 8.64
N ASP A 39 -2.21 16.20 7.54
CA ASP A 39 -2.99 16.64 6.40
C ASP A 39 -4.49 16.67 6.72
N ASP A 40 -5.02 15.57 7.27
CA ASP A 40 -6.43 15.45 7.67
C ASP A 40 -6.81 16.46 8.77
N ALA A 41 -5.89 16.79 9.67
CA ALA A 41 -6.10 17.72 10.80
C ALA A 41 -5.90 19.18 10.41
N SER A 42 -5.36 19.49 9.24
CA SER A 42 -5.10 20.87 8.83
C SER A 42 -6.37 21.57 8.37
N GLU A 43 -6.55 22.84 8.75
CA GLU A 43 -7.70 23.66 8.31
C GLU A 43 -7.77 23.79 6.78
N THR A 44 -6.60 23.80 6.13
CA THR A 44 -6.49 23.78 4.67
C THR A 44 -5.74 22.53 4.24
N ALA A 45 -6.34 21.69 3.39
CA ALA A 45 -5.69 20.50 2.87
C ALA A 45 -4.30 20.81 2.26
N TRP A 46 -3.32 19.98 2.56
CA TRP A 46 -2.00 20.16 2.01
C TRP A 46 -2.02 20.00 0.50
N ASN A 47 -1.21 20.79 -0.18
CA ASN A 47 -1.08 20.66 -1.62
C ASN A 47 -0.38 19.32 -1.98
N GLU A 48 -0.68 18.80 -3.15
CA GLU A 48 -0.16 17.52 -3.63
C GLU A 48 1.36 17.46 -3.71
N TYR A 49 2.03 18.61 -3.93
CA TYR A 49 3.51 18.68 -3.96
C TYR A 49 4.12 18.43 -2.58
N LYS A 50 3.51 18.99 -1.52
CA LYS A 50 3.98 18.78 -0.14
C LYS A 50 3.82 17.32 0.24
N LYS A 51 2.65 16.73 -0.04
CA LYS A 51 2.37 15.30 0.20
C LYS A 51 3.37 14.42 -0.58
N GLY A 52 3.47 14.64 -1.88
CA GLY A 52 4.34 13.87 -2.76
C GLY A 52 5.83 13.97 -2.39
N LEU A 53 6.29 15.14 -1.92
CA LEU A 53 7.67 15.32 -1.47
C LEU A 53 7.96 14.54 -0.17
N ILE A 54 7.04 14.58 0.78
CA ILE A 54 7.19 13.81 2.04
C ILE A 54 7.25 12.32 1.74
N ASP A 55 6.33 11.81 0.90
CA ASP A 55 6.32 10.41 0.49
C ASP A 55 7.60 10.03 -0.25
N PHE A 56 8.11 10.92 -1.11
CA PHE A 56 9.36 10.70 -1.83
C PHE A 56 10.55 10.60 -0.86
N VAL A 57 10.64 11.48 0.13
CA VAL A 57 11.71 11.42 1.15
C VAL A 57 11.62 10.13 1.95
N ILE A 58 10.41 9.73 2.39
CA ILE A 58 10.17 8.46 3.08
C ILE A 58 10.64 7.29 2.21
N ALA A 59 10.26 7.29 0.93
CA ALA A 59 10.62 6.24 -0.02
C ALA A 59 12.14 6.15 -0.27
N VAL A 60 12.83 7.29 -0.37
CA VAL A 60 14.29 7.34 -0.54
C VAL A 60 15.00 6.78 0.69
N VAL A 61 14.61 7.23 1.89
CA VAL A 61 15.23 6.74 3.14
C VAL A 61 14.98 5.24 3.31
N ALA A 62 13.76 4.76 3.05
CA ALA A 62 13.44 3.33 3.10
C ALA A 62 14.21 2.53 2.06
N GLY A 63 14.35 3.04 0.83
CA GLY A 63 15.07 2.38 -0.25
C GLY A 63 16.58 2.26 0.02
N VAL A 64 17.20 3.33 0.51
CA VAL A 64 18.60 3.30 0.93
C VAL A 64 18.80 2.32 2.09
N THR A 65 17.90 2.34 3.08
CA THR A 65 17.92 1.39 4.19
C THR A 65 17.82 -0.05 3.67
N TYR A 66 16.84 -0.33 2.81
CA TYR A 66 16.67 -1.68 2.25
C TYR A 66 17.94 -2.17 1.55
N LEU A 67 18.52 -1.37 0.66
CA LEU A 67 19.70 -1.75 -0.10
C LEU A 67 20.94 -1.97 0.77
N ASN A 68 21.09 -1.20 1.85
CA ASN A 68 22.20 -1.36 2.78
C ASN A 68 22.13 -2.65 3.60
N PHE A 69 20.93 -3.13 3.93
CA PHE A 69 20.76 -4.33 4.75
C PHE A 69 20.47 -5.60 3.95
N ASN A 70 19.88 -5.48 2.74
CA ASN A 70 19.44 -6.65 1.96
C ASN A 70 20.17 -6.79 0.61
N GLY A 71 20.95 -5.76 0.19
CA GLY A 71 21.67 -5.78 -1.07
C GLY A 71 20.79 -5.57 -2.30
N THR A 72 21.28 -6.00 -3.46
CA THR A 72 20.68 -5.71 -4.77
C THR A 72 20.13 -6.95 -5.49
N SER A 73 20.05 -8.08 -4.80
CA SER A 73 19.50 -9.33 -5.34
C SER A 73 17.97 -9.29 -5.30
N VAL A 74 17.35 -9.74 -6.38
CA VAL A 74 15.88 -9.77 -6.55
C VAL A 74 15.49 -11.14 -7.10
N ASN A 75 14.46 -11.71 -6.55
CA ASN A 75 13.86 -12.93 -7.07
C ASN A 75 12.67 -12.58 -7.95
N PHE A 76 12.61 -13.23 -9.10
CA PHE A 76 11.45 -13.20 -10.00
C PHE A 76 11.15 -14.62 -10.44
N LEU A 77 10.02 -15.17 -10.01
CA LEU A 77 9.70 -16.58 -10.14
C LEU A 77 10.85 -17.45 -9.58
N SER A 78 11.42 -18.34 -10.39
CA SER A 78 12.53 -19.21 -10.02
C SER A 78 13.91 -18.61 -10.30
N ALA A 79 13.99 -17.41 -10.85
CA ALA A 79 15.26 -16.76 -11.21
C ALA A 79 15.64 -15.70 -10.18
N THR A 80 16.93 -15.71 -9.77
CA THR A 80 17.52 -14.64 -8.97
C THR A 80 18.48 -13.84 -9.84
N PHE A 81 18.37 -12.53 -9.84
CA PHE A 81 19.25 -11.63 -10.56
C PHE A 81 19.59 -10.41 -9.71
N THR A 82 20.68 -9.75 -10.07
CA THR A 82 21.12 -8.52 -9.39
C THR A 82 20.81 -7.31 -10.26
N ILE A 83 20.30 -6.25 -9.64
CA ILE A 83 20.05 -4.98 -10.31
C ILE A 83 21.12 -3.99 -9.87
N ALA A 84 21.64 -3.16 -10.78
CA ALA A 84 22.59 -2.11 -10.43
C ALA A 84 22.02 -1.19 -9.35
N TYR A 85 22.79 -0.87 -8.31
CA TYR A 85 22.34 -0.12 -7.13
C TYR A 85 21.48 1.12 -7.46
N PRO A 86 21.90 2.06 -8.34
CA PRO A 86 21.11 3.26 -8.60
C PRO A 86 19.77 2.95 -9.29
N LEU A 87 19.75 1.94 -10.17
CA LEU A 87 18.51 1.52 -10.83
C LEU A 87 17.57 0.84 -9.83
N TYR A 88 18.09 -0.01 -8.95
CA TYR A 88 17.25 -0.67 -7.96
C TYR A 88 16.72 0.31 -6.92
N LEU A 89 17.54 1.28 -6.48
CA LEU A 89 17.07 2.36 -5.63
C LEU A 89 15.91 3.13 -6.27
N LEU A 90 16.03 3.47 -7.55
CA LEU A 90 14.95 4.13 -8.30
C LEU A 90 13.66 3.29 -8.31
N LEU A 91 13.77 1.99 -8.60
CA LEU A 91 12.62 1.08 -8.63
C LEU A 91 11.97 0.93 -7.25
N ILE A 92 12.76 0.84 -6.17
CA ILE A 92 12.27 0.79 -4.80
C ILE A 92 11.54 2.08 -4.44
N VAL A 93 12.11 3.24 -4.77
CA VAL A 93 11.48 4.53 -4.52
C VAL A 93 10.14 4.65 -5.25
N ILE A 94 10.10 4.21 -6.52
CA ILE A 94 8.85 4.18 -7.29
C ILE A 94 7.83 3.25 -6.63
N LEU A 95 8.23 2.04 -6.22
CA LEU A 95 7.35 1.07 -5.59
C LEU A 95 6.73 1.64 -4.30
N ILE A 96 7.56 2.17 -3.40
CA ILE A 96 7.09 2.69 -2.11
C ILE A 96 6.20 3.92 -2.32
N TRP A 97 6.65 4.87 -3.13
CA TRP A 97 5.88 6.08 -3.42
C TRP A 97 4.54 5.77 -4.09
N ALA A 98 4.56 4.89 -5.10
CA ALA A 98 3.33 4.47 -5.78
C ALA A 98 2.40 3.72 -4.83
N SER A 99 2.92 2.79 -4.02
CA SER A 99 2.12 2.02 -3.05
C SER A 99 1.39 2.94 -2.06
N ILE A 100 2.10 3.90 -1.46
CA ILE A 100 1.48 4.87 -0.55
C ILE A 100 0.31 5.59 -1.24
N ASN A 101 0.53 6.06 -2.46
CA ASN A 101 -0.45 6.88 -3.16
C ASN A 101 -1.63 6.06 -3.73
N VAL A 102 -1.40 4.87 -4.29
CA VAL A 102 -2.52 4.05 -4.83
C VAL A 102 -3.40 3.52 -3.71
N VAL A 103 -2.82 3.13 -2.57
CA VAL A 103 -3.59 2.68 -1.40
C VAL A 103 -4.42 3.83 -0.83
N ASN A 104 -3.83 5.02 -0.70
CA ASN A 104 -4.55 6.21 -0.25
C ASN A 104 -5.68 6.58 -1.22
N CYS A 105 -5.45 6.55 -2.53
CA CYS A 105 -6.50 6.82 -3.53
C CYS A 105 -7.63 5.80 -3.49
N THR A 106 -7.38 4.54 -3.10
CA THR A 106 -8.40 3.48 -3.04
C THR A 106 -9.25 3.56 -1.77
N ASP A 107 -8.85 4.34 -0.77
CA ASP A 107 -9.57 4.49 0.52
C ASP A 107 -10.77 5.45 0.41
N GLY A 108 -11.63 5.21 -0.57
CA GLY A 108 -12.83 6.03 -0.84
C GLY A 108 -14.17 5.32 -0.60
N VAL A 109 -14.14 4.06 -0.17
CA VAL A 109 -15.34 3.25 0.10
C VAL A 109 -15.13 2.44 1.38
N ASP A 110 -16.12 2.47 2.28
CA ASP A 110 -16.09 1.75 3.55
C ASP A 110 -15.79 0.26 3.34
N GLY A 111 -14.75 -0.25 4.01
CA GLY A 111 -14.31 -1.63 3.95
C GLY A 111 -13.42 -1.98 2.75
N LEU A 112 -13.29 -1.12 1.74
CA LEU A 112 -12.57 -1.45 0.51
C LEU A 112 -11.06 -1.55 0.73
N SER A 113 -10.44 -0.46 1.14
CA SER A 113 -8.97 -0.36 1.25
C SER A 113 -8.40 -1.35 2.26
N ALA A 114 -8.98 -1.41 3.47
CA ALA A 114 -8.53 -2.35 4.49
C ALA A 114 -8.80 -3.82 4.10
N GLY A 115 -9.92 -4.11 3.45
CA GLY A 115 -10.23 -5.46 2.94
C GLY A 115 -9.22 -5.93 1.90
N LEU A 116 -8.89 -5.07 0.93
CA LEU A 116 -7.86 -5.34 -0.07
C LEU A 116 -6.48 -5.55 0.58
N ALA A 117 -6.12 -4.74 1.59
CA ALA A 117 -4.86 -4.89 2.30
C ALA A 117 -4.76 -6.22 3.05
N VAL A 118 -5.83 -6.67 3.71
CA VAL A 118 -5.86 -7.99 4.35
C VAL A 118 -5.59 -9.10 3.34
N VAL A 119 -6.23 -9.06 2.16
CA VAL A 119 -5.99 -10.04 1.09
C VAL A 119 -4.55 -9.94 0.56
N SER A 120 -4.05 -8.73 0.31
CA SER A 120 -2.70 -8.51 -0.23
C SER A 120 -1.61 -8.98 0.74
N ILE A 121 -1.70 -8.59 2.02
CA ILE A 121 -0.75 -9.02 3.07
C ILE A 121 -0.83 -10.53 3.26
N GLY A 122 -2.03 -11.10 3.31
CA GLY A 122 -2.25 -12.53 3.39
C GLY A 122 -1.64 -13.29 2.22
N THR A 123 -1.68 -12.72 1.03
CA THR A 123 -1.04 -13.28 -0.17
C THR A 123 0.48 -13.36 -0.02
N PHE A 124 1.12 -12.29 0.47
CA PHE A 124 2.57 -12.31 0.74
C PHE A 124 2.94 -13.32 1.81
N LEU A 125 2.14 -13.44 2.87
CA LEU A 125 2.38 -14.44 3.92
C LEU A 125 2.26 -15.87 3.40
N LEU A 126 1.27 -16.15 2.55
CA LEU A 126 1.05 -17.48 1.99
C LEU A 126 2.09 -17.85 0.92
N ALA A 127 2.55 -16.87 0.14
CA ALA A 127 3.51 -17.08 -0.93
C ALA A 127 4.96 -17.12 -0.42
N TYR A 128 5.30 -16.27 0.55
CA TYR A 128 6.68 -15.94 0.92
C TYR A 128 6.88 -15.82 2.45
N GLY A 129 6.08 -16.53 3.24
CA GLY A 129 6.14 -16.42 4.70
C GLY A 129 7.48 -16.86 5.30
N GLU A 130 8.17 -17.82 4.69
CA GLU A 130 9.49 -18.27 5.12
C GLU A 130 10.56 -17.20 4.83
N GLU A 131 10.54 -16.58 3.65
CA GLU A 131 11.48 -15.53 3.23
C GLU A 131 11.28 -14.24 4.05
N LEU A 132 10.06 -13.96 4.46
CA LEU A 132 9.74 -12.81 5.31
C LEU A 132 10.35 -12.96 6.72
N GLY A 133 10.59 -14.19 7.20
CA GLY A 133 11.18 -14.44 8.50
C GLY A 133 10.45 -13.69 9.63
N ASP A 134 11.18 -12.93 10.44
CA ASP A 134 10.61 -12.15 11.56
C ASP A 134 9.52 -11.14 11.11
N TYR A 135 9.59 -10.68 9.85
CA TYR A 135 8.63 -9.71 9.33
C TYR A 135 7.24 -10.33 9.09
N SER A 136 7.16 -11.67 9.00
CA SER A 136 5.88 -12.40 8.92
C SER A 136 5.01 -12.15 10.15
N THR A 137 5.61 -12.09 11.33
CA THR A 137 4.89 -11.78 12.59
C THR A 137 4.27 -10.38 12.55
N ALA A 138 5.02 -9.39 12.07
CA ALA A 138 4.49 -8.04 11.87
C ALA A 138 3.31 -8.03 10.90
N ALA A 139 3.40 -8.79 9.81
CA ALA A 139 2.32 -8.90 8.82
C ALA A 139 1.04 -9.54 9.41
N VAL A 140 1.18 -10.60 10.22
CA VAL A 140 0.05 -11.22 10.92
C VAL A 140 -0.62 -10.24 11.89
N VAL A 141 0.17 -9.52 12.68
CA VAL A 141 -0.36 -8.52 13.63
C VAL A 141 -1.04 -7.37 12.87
N PHE A 142 -0.47 -6.95 11.75
CA PHE A 142 -1.06 -5.92 10.92
C PHE A 142 -2.42 -6.36 10.34
N ILE A 143 -2.54 -7.61 9.86
CA ILE A 143 -3.83 -8.20 9.46
C ILE A 143 -4.81 -8.18 10.64
N GLY A 144 -4.39 -8.61 11.82
CA GLY A 144 -5.26 -8.62 13.00
C GLY A 144 -5.81 -7.24 13.33
N ALA A 145 -4.97 -6.21 13.26
CA ALA A 145 -5.38 -4.82 13.47
C ALA A 145 -6.32 -4.31 12.36
N LEU A 146 -6.09 -4.68 11.09
CA LEU A 146 -6.99 -4.34 9.99
C LEU A 146 -8.35 -5.04 10.12
N LEU A 147 -8.39 -6.30 10.55
CA LEU A 147 -9.65 -7.01 10.80
C LEU A 147 -10.44 -6.38 11.93
N ALA A 148 -9.77 -5.98 13.02
CA ALA A 148 -10.40 -5.24 14.11
C ALA A 148 -10.95 -3.87 13.64
N TYR A 149 -10.21 -3.18 12.76
CA TYR A 149 -10.67 -1.94 12.13
C TYR A 149 -11.88 -2.20 11.23
N LEU A 150 -11.83 -3.22 10.37
CA LEU A 150 -12.92 -3.59 9.44
C LEU A 150 -14.23 -3.90 10.16
N TRP A 151 -14.17 -4.43 11.39
CA TRP A 151 -15.37 -4.65 12.21
C TRP A 151 -16.20 -3.38 12.38
N SER A 152 -15.56 -2.23 12.46
CA SER A 152 -16.21 -0.93 12.65
C SER A 152 -16.30 -0.09 11.37
N ASN A 153 -15.50 -0.44 10.35
CA ASN A 153 -15.49 0.27 9.06
C ASN A 153 -16.40 -0.37 8.01
N ALA A 154 -16.84 -1.62 8.20
CA ALA A 154 -17.86 -2.21 7.33
C ALA A 154 -19.13 -1.36 7.35
N LYS A 155 -19.77 -1.19 6.18
CA LYS A 155 -20.94 -0.31 6.03
C LYS A 155 -22.15 -0.81 6.83
N PRO A 156 -22.86 0.07 7.58
CA PRO A 156 -22.58 1.50 7.76
C PRO A 156 -21.38 1.73 8.68
N SER A 157 -20.37 2.45 8.20
CA SER A 157 -19.15 2.63 8.97
C SER A 157 -19.33 3.58 10.15
N SER A 158 -18.74 3.22 11.28
CA SER A 158 -18.61 4.07 12.46
C SER A 158 -17.18 4.60 12.65
N LEU A 159 -16.25 4.19 11.79
CA LEU A 159 -14.84 4.48 11.89
C LEU A 159 -14.21 4.65 10.50
N LEU A 160 -13.53 5.77 10.28
CA LEU A 160 -12.82 6.06 9.04
C LEU A 160 -11.31 6.01 9.26
N MET A 161 -10.58 5.51 8.26
CA MET A 161 -9.12 5.38 8.29
C MET A 161 -8.41 6.72 8.08
N GLY A 162 -8.85 7.48 7.10
CA GLY A 162 -8.22 8.73 6.66
C GLY A 162 -6.84 8.51 6.03
N ASP A 163 -6.23 9.62 5.66
CA ASP A 163 -4.88 9.63 5.06
C ASP A 163 -3.83 9.03 6.01
N ALA A 164 -4.03 9.15 7.32
CA ALA A 164 -3.13 8.59 8.32
C ALA A 164 -2.97 7.07 8.18
N GLY A 165 -4.07 6.35 8.11
CA GLY A 165 -4.03 4.89 8.04
C GLY A 165 -3.73 4.36 6.64
N SER A 166 -4.34 4.93 5.61
CA SER A 166 -4.16 4.45 4.23
C SER A 166 -2.72 4.64 3.73
N ARG A 167 -2.05 5.74 4.08
CA ARG A 167 -0.64 5.98 3.73
C ARG A 167 0.31 5.03 4.48
N ALA A 168 0.09 4.83 5.78
CA ALA A 168 0.86 3.86 6.57
C ALA A 168 0.69 2.43 6.01
N MET A 169 -0.52 2.05 5.62
CA MET A 169 -0.84 0.76 5.02
C MET A 169 -0.13 0.58 3.67
N GLY A 170 -0.12 1.61 2.82
CA GLY A 170 0.59 1.59 1.54
C GLY A 170 2.11 1.43 1.73
N PHE A 171 2.70 2.15 2.69
CA PHE A 171 4.10 2.01 3.05
C PHE A 171 4.40 0.58 3.53
N PHE A 172 3.59 0.04 4.44
CA PHE A 172 3.79 -1.32 4.98
C PHE A 172 3.74 -2.38 3.88
N LEU A 173 2.77 -2.31 2.95
CA LEU A 173 2.66 -3.24 1.82
C LEU A 173 3.90 -3.22 0.92
N ALA A 174 4.46 -2.04 0.63
CA ALA A 174 5.68 -1.92 -0.18
C ALA A 174 6.89 -2.54 0.53
N ILE A 175 7.06 -2.27 1.85
CA ILE A 175 8.15 -2.89 2.62
C ILE A 175 7.98 -4.40 2.70
N LEU A 176 6.76 -4.90 2.86
CA LEU A 176 6.47 -6.34 2.86
C LEU A 176 6.89 -6.99 1.52
N ALA A 177 6.57 -6.37 0.39
CA ALA A 177 6.98 -6.83 -0.93
C ALA A 177 8.50 -6.85 -1.10
N LEU A 178 9.20 -5.84 -0.60
CA LEU A 178 10.67 -5.80 -0.61
C LEU A 178 11.26 -6.89 0.29
N LYS A 179 10.76 -7.02 1.52
CA LYS A 179 11.27 -8.01 2.51
C LYS A 179 10.99 -9.45 2.12
N SER A 180 10.01 -9.72 1.27
CA SER A 180 9.82 -11.04 0.67
C SER A 180 10.93 -11.45 -0.31
N GLY A 181 11.78 -10.50 -0.74
CA GLY A 181 12.74 -10.73 -1.82
C GLY A 181 12.11 -10.80 -3.22
N HIS A 182 10.79 -10.67 -3.32
CA HIS A 182 10.01 -10.77 -4.55
C HIS A 182 9.20 -9.48 -4.83
N PRO A 183 9.86 -8.31 -5.03
CA PRO A 183 9.15 -7.04 -5.16
C PRO A 183 8.18 -7.00 -6.35
N PHE A 184 8.43 -7.76 -7.42
CA PHE A 184 7.53 -7.84 -8.57
C PHE A 184 6.21 -8.56 -8.26
N ALA A 185 6.16 -9.37 -7.20
CA ALA A 185 4.92 -10.01 -6.74
C ALA A 185 3.87 -8.96 -6.32
N PHE A 186 4.31 -7.74 -5.95
CA PHE A 186 3.42 -6.62 -5.66
C PHE A 186 2.44 -6.34 -6.79
N LEU A 187 2.83 -6.55 -8.06
CA LEU A 187 1.97 -6.31 -9.22
C LEU A 187 0.70 -7.18 -9.21
N LEU A 188 0.78 -8.41 -8.71
CA LEU A 188 -0.38 -9.29 -8.55
C LEU A 188 -0.99 -9.20 -7.15
N ALA A 189 -0.16 -9.18 -6.11
CA ALA A 189 -0.63 -9.15 -4.73
C ALA A 189 -1.37 -7.86 -4.37
N ALA A 190 -1.14 -6.75 -5.08
CA ALA A 190 -1.82 -5.46 -4.91
C ALA A 190 -2.45 -4.95 -6.22
N LEU A 191 -2.82 -5.86 -7.13
CA LEU A 191 -3.30 -5.52 -8.48
C LEU A 191 -4.47 -4.54 -8.45
N VAL A 192 -5.43 -4.77 -7.57
CA VAL A 192 -6.63 -3.94 -7.49
C VAL A 192 -6.30 -2.54 -6.98
N PHE A 193 -5.41 -2.39 -6.00
CA PHE A 193 -4.90 -1.08 -5.57
C PHE A 193 -4.25 -0.32 -6.73
N ILE A 194 -3.41 -1.03 -7.51
CA ILE A 194 -2.72 -0.45 -8.65
C ILE A 194 -3.74 0.03 -9.69
N VAL A 195 -4.69 -0.82 -10.09
CA VAL A 195 -5.67 -0.47 -11.13
C VAL A 195 -6.62 0.61 -10.66
N ASP A 196 -7.14 0.52 -9.44
CA ASP A 196 -8.11 1.49 -8.91
C ASP A 196 -7.47 2.86 -8.65
N GLY A 197 -6.34 2.89 -7.93
CA GLY A 197 -5.69 4.14 -7.51
C GLY A 197 -4.83 4.80 -8.60
N SER A 198 -4.08 4.01 -9.41
CA SER A 198 -3.13 4.58 -10.36
C SER A 198 -3.80 5.36 -11.50
N LEU A 199 -5.00 4.99 -11.91
CA LEU A 199 -5.71 5.70 -12.98
C LEU A 199 -5.94 7.17 -12.64
N GLY A 200 -6.19 7.48 -11.36
CA GLY A 200 -6.30 8.86 -10.87
C GLY A 200 -4.98 9.61 -10.96
N ILE A 201 -3.92 9.00 -10.46
CA ILE A 201 -2.56 9.56 -10.47
C ILE A 201 -2.11 9.81 -11.91
N LEU A 202 -2.27 8.82 -12.80
CA LEU A 202 -1.92 8.95 -14.22
C LEU A 202 -2.70 10.07 -14.91
N LYS A 203 -4.02 10.14 -14.71
CA LYS A 203 -4.88 11.17 -15.29
C LYS A 203 -4.44 12.58 -14.90
N ILE A 204 -4.15 12.78 -13.62
CA ILE A 204 -3.69 14.07 -13.09
C ILE A 204 -2.28 14.40 -13.64
N SER A 205 -1.36 13.42 -13.61
CA SER A 205 0.01 13.59 -14.09
C SER A 205 0.08 13.92 -15.58
N PHE A 206 -0.63 13.18 -16.42
CA PHE A 206 -0.68 13.45 -17.86
C PHE A 206 -1.26 14.83 -18.17
N LYS A 207 -2.33 15.22 -17.48
CA LYS A 207 -2.94 16.54 -17.65
C LYS A 207 -1.99 17.66 -17.21
N ARG A 208 -1.26 17.47 -16.11
CA ARG A 208 -0.41 18.51 -15.50
C ARG A 208 0.92 18.67 -16.20
N PHE A 209 1.63 17.56 -16.47
CA PHE A 209 3.00 17.61 -17.00
C PHE A 209 3.06 17.55 -18.53
N LEU A 210 2.14 16.81 -19.15
CA LEU A 210 2.14 16.64 -20.60
C LEU A 210 1.03 17.45 -21.31
N HIS A 211 0.15 18.10 -20.53
CA HIS A 211 -1.03 18.81 -21.04
C HIS A 211 -1.97 17.91 -21.88
N ILE A 212 -1.88 16.58 -21.70
CA ILE A 212 -2.70 15.60 -22.39
C ILE A 212 -3.84 15.15 -21.48
N SER A 213 -5.08 15.31 -21.95
CA SER A 213 -6.26 14.83 -21.22
C SER A 213 -6.59 13.40 -21.61
N ILE A 214 -6.11 12.43 -20.84
CA ILE A 214 -6.49 11.02 -20.94
C ILE A 214 -7.72 10.71 -20.09
N LEU A 215 -8.39 9.58 -20.34
CA LEU A 215 -9.50 9.08 -19.53
C LEU A 215 -10.61 10.13 -19.30
N LYS A 216 -10.95 10.93 -20.32
CA LYS A 216 -11.91 12.05 -20.21
C LYS A 216 -13.28 11.61 -19.70
N ASN A 217 -13.73 10.42 -20.09
CA ASN A 217 -15.04 9.87 -19.74
C ASN A 217 -15.02 8.94 -18.52
N THR A 218 -13.84 8.70 -17.92
CA THR A 218 -13.69 7.84 -16.75
C THR A 218 -13.47 8.70 -15.52
N LEU A 219 -14.31 8.51 -14.50
CA LEU A 219 -14.05 9.06 -13.17
C LEU A 219 -12.91 8.27 -12.54
N THR A 220 -12.11 8.92 -11.75
CA THR A 220 -10.98 8.31 -11.05
C THR A 220 -10.97 8.77 -9.58
N PRO A 221 -10.72 7.87 -8.63
CA PRO A 221 -10.42 6.44 -8.77
C PRO A 221 -11.52 5.61 -9.44
N LEU A 222 -11.21 4.34 -9.81
CA LEU A 222 -12.13 3.53 -10.61
C LEU A 222 -13.39 3.14 -9.82
N HIS A 223 -13.28 2.92 -8.50
CA HIS A 223 -14.45 2.66 -7.65
C HIS A 223 -15.50 3.78 -7.74
N ASP A 224 -15.07 5.03 -7.88
CA ASP A 224 -15.97 6.17 -8.10
C ASP A 224 -16.68 6.11 -9.45
N HIS A 225 -16.00 5.62 -10.49
CA HIS A 225 -16.60 5.47 -11.81
C HIS A 225 -17.75 4.45 -11.78
N VAL A 226 -17.51 3.27 -11.21
CA VAL A 226 -18.54 2.21 -11.17
C VAL A 226 -19.71 2.59 -10.27
N ARG A 227 -19.47 3.33 -9.18
CA ARG A 227 -20.56 3.85 -8.30
C ARG A 227 -21.39 4.93 -9.00
N LYS A 228 -20.72 5.96 -9.49
CA LYS A 228 -21.39 7.20 -9.97
C LYS A 228 -21.92 7.08 -11.41
N ARG A 229 -21.32 6.21 -12.25
CA ARG A 229 -21.69 6.05 -13.66
C ARG A 229 -22.40 4.74 -13.97
N MET A 230 -22.06 3.66 -13.25
CA MET A 230 -22.63 2.34 -13.48
C MET A 230 -23.67 1.95 -12.43
N GLY A 231 -23.89 2.78 -11.39
CA GLY A 231 -24.93 2.56 -10.37
C GLY A 231 -24.64 1.40 -9.40
N TRP A 232 -23.37 1.01 -9.22
CA TRP A 232 -23.02 -0.03 -8.27
C TRP A 232 -23.15 0.48 -6.83
N SER A 233 -23.67 -0.36 -5.92
CA SER A 233 -23.65 -0.08 -4.49
C SER A 233 -22.22 -0.20 -3.93
N ASP A 234 -21.99 0.38 -2.76
CA ASP A 234 -20.70 0.29 -2.09
C ASP A 234 -20.32 -1.17 -1.78
N GLU A 235 -21.29 -1.96 -1.34
CA GLU A 235 -21.11 -3.40 -1.06
C GLU A 235 -20.75 -4.19 -2.33
N GLN A 236 -21.34 -3.82 -3.47
CA GLN A 236 -20.97 -4.43 -4.76
C GLN A 236 -19.55 -4.08 -5.17
N VAL A 237 -19.12 -2.84 -4.92
CA VAL A 237 -17.73 -2.42 -5.19
C VAL A 237 -16.78 -3.23 -4.32
N VAL A 238 -16.97 -3.21 -3.01
CA VAL A 238 -16.10 -3.92 -2.06
C VAL A 238 -16.01 -5.41 -2.42
N THR A 239 -17.17 -6.07 -2.57
CA THR A 239 -17.20 -7.52 -2.86
C THR A 239 -16.51 -7.85 -4.17
N ARG A 240 -16.80 -7.12 -5.25
CA ARG A 240 -16.23 -7.39 -6.58
C ARG A 240 -14.74 -7.09 -6.64
N TRP A 241 -14.26 -6.01 -5.99
CA TRP A 241 -12.84 -5.70 -5.92
C TRP A 241 -12.08 -6.75 -5.12
N LEU A 242 -12.64 -7.23 -4.00
CA LEU A 242 -12.07 -8.34 -3.23
C LEU A 242 -12.02 -9.64 -4.03
N ILE A 243 -13.04 -9.97 -4.82
CA ILE A 243 -13.04 -11.14 -5.71
C ILE A 243 -11.91 -11.00 -6.75
N LEU A 244 -11.78 -9.84 -7.40
CA LEU A 244 -10.73 -9.62 -8.39
C LEU A 244 -9.34 -9.74 -7.76
N GLN A 245 -9.14 -9.18 -6.57
CA GLN A 245 -7.88 -9.30 -5.85
C GLN A 245 -7.61 -10.75 -5.43
N ALA A 246 -8.60 -11.48 -4.96
CA ALA A 246 -8.45 -12.89 -4.61
C ALA A 246 -8.06 -13.75 -5.81
N VAL A 247 -8.62 -13.49 -7.00
CA VAL A 247 -8.22 -14.16 -8.25
C VAL A 247 -6.76 -13.84 -8.59
N ALA A 248 -6.35 -12.57 -8.54
CA ALA A 248 -4.95 -12.17 -8.78
C ALA A 248 -4.00 -12.82 -7.76
N SER A 249 -4.40 -12.89 -6.51
CA SER A 249 -3.67 -13.56 -5.43
C SER A 249 -3.53 -15.06 -5.69
N ALA A 250 -4.61 -15.72 -6.10
CA ALA A 250 -4.58 -17.14 -6.44
C ALA A 250 -3.63 -17.43 -7.62
N LEU A 251 -3.60 -16.56 -8.63
CA LEU A 251 -2.64 -16.67 -9.74
C LEU A 251 -1.20 -16.57 -9.23
N LEU A 252 -0.90 -15.61 -8.37
CA LEU A 252 0.43 -15.48 -7.77
C LEU A 252 0.81 -16.76 -7.00
N LEU A 253 -0.08 -17.27 -6.15
CA LEU A 253 0.15 -18.50 -5.37
C LEU A 253 0.37 -19.74 -6.25
N LEU A 254 -0.26 -19.80 -7.41
CA LEU A 254 0.00 -20.88 -8.39
C LEU A 254 1.37 -20.75 -9.06
N MET A 255 1.86 -19.52 -9.24
CA MET A 255 3.18 -19.24 -9.86
C MET A 255 4.34 -19.45 -8.88
N THR A 256 4.10 -19.48 -7.58
CA THR A 256 5.12 -19.63 -6.53
C THR A 256 5.24 -21.07 -6.01
N ARG A 257 4.41 -21.99 -6.46
CA ARG A 257 4.49 -23.43 -6.19
C ARG A 257 5.37 -24.14 -7.21
#